data_41568982999e46078c953d26ca6301c5
#
_entry.id   41568982999e46078c953d26ca6301c5
#
_cell.length_a   1.000
_cell.length_b   1.000
_cell.length_c   1.000
_cell.angle_alpha   90.00
_cell.angle_beta   90.00
_cell.angle_gamma   90.00
#
_symmetry.space_group_name_H-M   'P 1'
#
loop_
_entity.id
_entity.type
_entity.pdbx_description
1 polymer ?
#
loop_
_entity_poly.entity_id
_entity_poly.type
_entity_poly.pdbx_seq_one_letter_code
_entity_poly.pdbx_strand_id
1 'polypeptide(L)'
;MMKWLCLPVFLLLVPGLILAKEKQPATYSIVLPPKPDFSALDWLVGEWTGKLTGNGPQGEVHFSAAYDLNQRLMIFREEVWFVATKTVPAVKEDSLGVLSGERSSGFFLRWFSTTGFITLYRLSVNGPEISLNQEGGDNPPPGWLFRRLIRHPDPSQFIETVQVAPANRQFFDYYTATLTRVLPPKVSTASPGH
;
A
#
# COMPACT_ATOMS: atom_id res chain seq x y z
N MET A 1 -81.11 57.94 -39.79
CA MET A 1 -79.72 57.66 -40.24
C MET A 1 -78.88 57.31 -39.03
N MET A 2 -78.64 56.03 -38.77
CA MET A 2 -77.99 55.53 -37.56
C MET A 2 -76.73 54.86 -37.96
N LYS A 3 -75.57 55.47 -37.61
CA LYS A 3 -74.25 54.99 -37.92
C LYS A 3 -73.80 54.00 -36.83
N TRP A 4 -73.58 52.75 -37.18
CA TRP A 4 -73.04 51.77 -36.32
C TRP A 4 -71.55 51.91 -36.33
N LEU A 5 -70.94 52.07 -35.12
CA LEU A 5 -69.51 52.10 -34.87
C LEU A 5 -69.07 50.68 -34.48
N CYS A 6 -68.35 50.01 -35.38
CA CYS A 6 -67.73 48.72 -35.04
C CYS A 6 -66.40 48.99 -34.26
N LEU A 7 -66.33 48.52 -33.02
CA LEU A 7 -65.15 48.54 -32.22
C LEU A 7 -64.36 47.21 -32.46
N PRO A 8 -63.15 47.20 -32.84
CA PRO A 8 -62.34 45.97 -32.93
C PRO A 8 -61.82 45.53 -31.52
N VAL A 9 -62.24 44.31 -31.15
CA VAL A 9 -61.70 43.63 -29.93
C VAL A 9 -60.31 43.15 -30.24
N PHE A 10 -59.31 43.79 -29.61
CA PHE A 10 -57.87 43.33 -29.63
C PHE A 10 -57.73 42.19 -28.62
N LEU A 11 -57.61 40.97 -29.12
CA LEU A 11 -57.32 39.80 -28.32
C LEU A 11 -55.77 39.79 -28.01
N LEU A 12 -55.42 40.22 -26.81
CA LEU A 12 -53.99 40.11 -26.31
C LEU A 12 -53.68 38.65 -25.98
N LEU A 13 -52.96 37.98 -26.91
CA LEU A 13 -52.29 36.71 -26.67
C LEU A 13 -51.12 36.96 -25.71
N VAL A 14 -51.25 36.57 -24.43
CA VAL A 14 -50.18 36.51 -23.47
C VAL A 14 -49.36 35.23 -23.76
N PRO A 15 -48.12 35.32 -24.18
CA PRO A 15 -47.30 34.13 -24.32
C PRO A 15 -47.04 33.57 -22.92
N GLY A 16 -47.58 32.37 -22.65
CA GLY A 16 -47.32 31.64 -21.41
C GLY A 16 -45.80 31.38 -21.32
N LEU A 17 -45.15 32.03 -20.37
CA LEU A 17 -43.79 31.66 -19.95
C LEU A 17 -43.83 30.23 -19.41
N ILE A 18 -43.40 29.27 -20.23
CA ILE A 18 -43.11 27.92 -19.76
C ILE A 18 -41.79 28.05 -18.97
N LEU A 19 -41.88 28.22 -17.66
CA LEU A 19 -40.77 28.07 -16.74
C LEU A 19 -40.30 26.61 -16.85
N ALA A 20 -39.27 26.39 -17.64
CA ALA A 20 -38.56 25.12 -17.64
C ALA A 20 -38.04 24.87 -16.22
N LYS A 21 -38.64 23.89 -15.54
CA LYS A 21 -38.23 23.47 -14.21
C LYS A 21 -36.81 22.95 -14.33
N GLU A 22 -35.87 23.76 -13.90
CA GLU A 22 -34.43 23.40 -13.89
C GLU A 22 -34.29 22.12 -13.09
N LYS A 23 -33.83 21.06 -13.79
CA LYS A 23 -33.64 19.74 -13.18
C LYS A 23 -32.48 19.85 -12.20
N GLN A 24 -32.78 19.90 -10.90
CA GLN A 24 -31.74 19.90 -9.88
C GLN A 24 -30.77 18.74 -10.15
N PRO A 25 -29.44 19.00 -10.14
CA PRO A 25 -28.48 17.95 -10.32
C PRO A 25 -28.68 16.89 -9.22
N ALA A 26 -28.71 15.62 -9.61
CA ALA A 26 -28.84 14.52 -8.67
C ALA A 26 -27.65 14.55 -7.71
N THR A 27 -27.91 14.77 -6.42
CA THR A 27 -26.87 14.70 -5.38
C THR A 27 -26.60 13.23 -5.09
N TYR A 28 -25.43 12.75 -5.49
CA TYR A 28 -24.98 11.39 -5.19
C TYR A 28 -24.28 11.40 -3.82
N SER A 29 -24.78 10.62 -2.88
CA SER A 29 -24.11 10.33 -1.62
C SER A 29 -23.26 9.07 -1.78
N ILE A 30 -21.95 9.22 -1.62
CA ILE A 30 -21.01 8.08 -1.63
C ILE A 30 -20.79 7.64 -0.20
N VAL A 31 -21.22 6.43 0.13
CA VAL A 31 -20.87 5.79 1.41
C VAL A 31 -19.47 5.21 1.31
N LEU A 32 -18.52 5.87 1.98
CA LEU A 32 -17.14 5.38 2.03
C LEU A 32 -17.06 4.07 2.83
N PRO A 33 -16.25 3.10 2.40
CA PRO A 33 -15.98 1.92 3.20
C PRO A 33 -15.28 2.32 4.52
N PRO A 34 -15.43 1.55 5.61
CA PRO A 34 -14.68 1.77 6.82
C PRO A 34 -13.17 1.71 6.54
N LYS A 35 -12.38 2.38 7.38
CA LYS A 35 -10.92 2.24 7.32
C LYS A 35 -10.53 0.81 7.70
N PRO A 36 -9.49 0.23 7.06
CA PRO A 36 -8.90 -1.02 7.52
C PRO A 36 -8.32 -0.84 8.93
N ASP A 37 -8.38 -1.87 9.74
CA ASP A 37 -7.73 -1.90 11.05
C ASP A 37 -6.33 -2.50 10.91
N PHE A 38 -5.31 -1.67 10.93
CA PHE A 38 -3.90 -2.07 10.84
C PHE A 38 -3.22 -2.19 12.21
N SER A 39 -3.97 -2.12 13.33
CA SER A 39 -3.39 -2.09 14.68
C SER A 39 -2.40 -3.22 14.96
N ALA A 40 -2.65 -4.41 14.42
CA ALA A 40 -1.72 -5.54 14.54
C ALA A 40 -0.37 -5.34 13.81
N LEU A 41 -0.27 -4.30 12.97
CA LEU A 41 0.91 -3.96 12.16
C LEU A 41 1.57 -2.63 12.59
N ASP A 42 1.02 -1.92 13.59
CA ASP A 42 1.52 -0.62 14.06
C ASP A 42 2.99 -0.64 14.42
N TRP A 43 3.46 -1.76 14.93
CA TRP A 43 4.85 -1.95 15.30
C TRP A 43 5.82 -1.91 14.11
N LEU A 44 5.36 -2.18 12.87
CA LEU A 44 6.17 -2.05 11.65
C LEU A 44 6.45 -0.59 11.28
N VAL A 45 5.59 0.34 11.69
CA VAL A 45 5.72 1.76 11.31
C VAL A 45 7.04 2.34 11.81
N GLY A 46 7.79 2.95 10.90
CA GLY A 46 9.09 3.54 11.15
C GLY A 46 10.16 3.03 10.20
N GLU A 47 11.41 3.24 10.57
CA GLU A 47 12.57 2.84 9.77
C GLU A 47 13.36 1.75 10.48
N TRP A 48 13.90 0.84 9.70
CA TRP A 48 14.59 -0.35 10.14
C TRP A 48 15.81 -0.61 9.27
N THR A 49 16.87 -1.10 9.89
CA THR A 49 18.08 -1.48 9.17
C THR A 49 18.60 -2.81 9.70
N GLY A 50 19.20 -3.57 8.84
CA GLY A 50 19.71 -4.89 9.24
C GLY A 50 20.67 -5.50 8.24
N LYS A 51 21.12 -6.70 8.59
CA LYS A 51 22.01 -7.50 7.75
C LYS A 51 21.34 -8.77 7.32
N LEU A 52 21.64 -9.20 6.10
CA LEU A 52 21.26 -10.51 5.62
C LEU A 52 22.12 -11.57 6.31
N THR A 53 21.46 -12.64 6.74
CA THR A 53 22.07 -13.75 7.47
C THR A 53 21.65 -15.08 6.84
N GLY A 54 22.27 -16.18 7.29
CA GLY A 54 21.97 -17.52 6.78
C GLY A 54 22.92 -17.94 5.65
N ASN A 55 22.50 -18.96 4.89
CA ASN A 55 23.30 -19.57 3.81
C ASN A 55 23.07 -18.90 2.45
N GLY A 56 22.16 -17.93 2.36
CA GLY A 56 21.86 -17.18 1.16
C GLY A 56 22.84 -16.05 0.87
N PRO A 57 22.47 -15.12 -0.04
CA PRO A 57 23.30 -13.98 -0.36
C PRO A 57 23.49 -13.10 0.89
N GLN A 58 24.70 -12.59 1.05
CA GLN A 58 25.07 -11.66 2.12
C GLN A 58 24.76 -10.22 1.69
N GLY A 59 24.47 -9.35 2.67
CA GLY A 59 24.14 -7.97 2.35
C GLY A 59 23.58 -7.19 3.52
N GLU A 60 23.00 -6.04 3.17
CA GLU A 60 22.33 -5.15 4.11
C GLU A 60 20.93 -4.83 3.60
N VAL A 61 20.03 -4.53 4.50
CA VAL A 61 18.65 -4.17 4.20
C VAL A 61 18.24 -2.92 4.97
N HIS A 62 17.57 -2.01 4.27
CA HIS A 62 16.82 -0.91 4.86
C HIS A 62 15.35 -1.11 4.55
N PHE A 63 14.52 -1.00 5.55
CA PHE A 63 13.07 -1.14 5.42
C PHE A 63 12.38 0.03 6.10
N SER A 64 11.32 0.52 5.50
CA SER A 64 10.43 1.49 6.15
C SER A 64 8.97 1.16 5.90
N ALA A 65 8.14 1.49 6.90
CA ALA A 65 6.70 1.38 6.81
C ALA A 65 6.05 2.66 7.31
N ALA A 66 5.04 3.13 6.60
CA ALA A 66 4.27 4.32 6.98
C ALA A 66 2.81 4.19 6.56
N TYR A 67 1.91 4.83 7.29
CA TYR A 67 0.53 5.03 6.87
C TYR A 67 0.42 6.04 5.74
N ASP A 68 -0.53 5.83 4.84
CA ASP A 68 -0.85 6.76 3.75
C ASP A 68 -2.37 6.84 3.54
N LEU A 69 -2.80 7.80 2.72
CA LEU A 69 -4.20 8.08 2.39
C LEU A 69 -5.11 8.09 3.62
N ASN A 70 -4.71 8.84 4.64
CA ASN A 70 -5.45 8.94 5.90
C ASN A 70 -5.68 7.56 6.56
N GLN A 71 -4.61 6.75 6.65
CA GLN A 71 -4.60 5.40 7.20
C GLN A 71 -5.50 4.40 6.44
N ARG A 72 -5.69 4.58 5.14
CA ARG A 72 -6.38 3.60 4.30
C ARG A 72 -5.43 2.58 3.67
N LEU A 73 -4.15 2.91 3.67
CA LEU A 73 -3.05 2.09 3.18
C LEU A 73 -1.89 2.12 4.16
N MET A 74 -1.02 1.12 4.08
CA MET A 74 0.36 1.22 4.53
C MET A 74 1.28 1.09 3.33
N ILE A 75 2.31 1.93 3.29
CA ILE A 75 3.36 1.89 2.28
C ILE A 75 4.62 1.31 2.89
N PHE A 76 5.18 0.32 2.24
CA PHE A 76 6.47 -0.29 2.57
C PHE A 76 7.49 0.10 1.52
N ARG A 77 8.69 0.40 1.96
CA ARG A 77 9.87 0.55 1.10
C ARG A 77 10.96 -0.35 1.62
N GLU A 78 11.61 -1.04 0.71
CA GLU A 78 12.72 -1.92 1.05
C GLU A 78 13.84 -1.70 0.05
N GLU A 79 15.05 -1.56 0.55
CA GLU A 79 16.28 -1.50 -0.22
C GLU A 79 17.21 -2.60 0.29
N VAL A 80 17.61 -3.49 -0.59
CA VAL A 80 18.50 -4.59 -0.28
C VAL A 80 19.78 -4.46 -1.11
N TRP A 81 20.91 -4.43 -0.44
CA TRP A 81 22.24 -4.43 -1.08
C TRP A 81 22.88 -5.80 -0.93
N PHE A 82 22.93 -6.54 -2.00
CA PHE A 82 23.63 -7.83 -2.06
C PHE A 82 25.10 -7.60 -2.37
N VAL A 83 25.99 -8.14 -1.54
CA VAL A 83 27.44 -8.07 -1.76
C VAL A 83 27.84 -8.92 -2.96
N ALA A 84 28.87 -8.46 -3.70
CA ALA A 84 29.44 -9.24 -4.78
C ALA A 84 29.98 -10.59 -4.28
N THR A 85 29.80 -11.61 -5.09
CA THR A 85 30.43 -12.93 -4.93
C THR A 85 31.48 -13.12 -6.01
N LYS A 86 32.14 -14.29 -6.04
CA LYS A 86 33.12 -14.62 -7.11
C LYS A 86 32.47 -14.66 -8.51
N THR A 87 31.17 -14.93 -8.58
CA THR A 87 30.42 -15.17 -9.85
C THR A 87 29.31 -14.17 -10.11
N VAL A 88 28.89 -13.40 -9.13
CA VAL A 88 27.77 -12.43 -9.24
C VAL A 88 28.25 -11.06 -8.74
N PRO A 89 28.08 -9.99 -9.52
CA PRO A 89 28.40 -8.64 -9.08
C PRO A 89 27.47 -8.21 -7.91
N ALA A 90 27.88 -7.16 -7.20
CA ALA A 90 26.99 -6.52 -6.22
C ALA A 90 25.74 -6.00 -6.90
N VAL A 91 24.58 -6.17 -6.25
CA VAL A 91 23.27 -5.74 -6.77
C VAL A 91 22.55 -4.98 -5.69
N LYS A 92 21.90 -3.86 -6.06
CA LYS A 92 20.91 -3.19 -5.25
C LYS A 92 19.52 -3.52 -5.80
N GLU A 93 18.62 -3.94 -4.94
CA GLU A 93 17.22 -4.13 -5.24
C GLU A 93 16.40 -3.14 -4.42
N ASP A 94 15.59 -2.32 -5.09
CA ASP A 94 14.63 -1.42 -4.46
C ASP A 94 13.22 -1.97 -4.66
N SER A 95 12.41 -1.88 -3.62
CA SER A 95 11.05 -2.38 -3.65
C SER A 95 10.06 -1.40 -3.02
N LEU A 96 8.82 -1.42 -3.53
CA LEU A 96 7.67 -0.68 -3.02
C LEU A 96 6.54 -1.65 -2.76
N GLY A 97 6.06 -1.67 -1.51
CA GLY A 97 4.88 -2.41 -1.11
C GLY A 97 3.69 -1.48 -0.82
N VAL A 98 2.52 -1.82 -1.33
CA VAL A 98 1.26 -1.14 -1.01
C VAL A 98 0.33 -2.14 -0.35
N LEU A 99 0.16 -1.99 0.97
CA LEU A 99 -0.74 -2.82 1.77
C LEU A 99 -2.12 -2.16 1.86
N SER A 100 -3.16 -2.91 1.48
CA SER A 100 -4.55 -2.48 1.54
C SER A 100 -5.42 -3.52 2.24
N GLY A 101 -6.48 -3.08 2.92
CA GLY A 101 -7.50 -3.97 3.46
C GLY A 101 -8.65 -4.14 2.47
N GLU A 102 -9.18 -5.35 2.37
CA GLU A 102 -10.41 -5.66 1.64
C GLU A 102 -11.54 -6.04 2.61
N ARG A 103 -12.78 -5.66 2.27
CA ARG A 103 -13.94 -5.77 3.17
C ARG A 103 -14.21 -7.19 3.72
N SER A 104 -13.82 -8.22 2.98
CA SER A 104 -14.18 -9.62 3.31
C SER A 104 -13.00 -10.57 3.40
N SER A 105 -11.80 -10.16 3.03
CA SER A 105 -10.71 -11.09 2.76
C SER A 105 -9.37 -10.76 3.43
N GLY A 106 -9.33 -9.74 4.30
CA GLY A 106 -8.13 -9.40 5.06
C GLY A 106 -7.23 -8.39 4.34
N PHE A 107 -5.92 -8.59 4.42
CA PHE A 107 -4.94 -7.65 3.89
C PHE A 107 -4.22 -8.22 2.68
N PHE A 108 -4.02 -7.35 1.67
CA PHE A 108 -3.25 -7.65 0.47
C PHE A 108 -2.11 -6.66 0.31
N LEU A 109 -0.92 -7.20 0.07
CA LEU A 109 0.27 -6.43 -0.23
C LEU A 109 0.61 -6.60 -1.72
N ARG A 110 0.58 -5.49 -2.47
CA ARG A 110 1.15 -5.42 -3.81
C ARG A 110 2.59 -4.99 -3.69
N TRP A 111 3.50 -5.84 -4.16
CA TRP A 111 4.94 -5.64 -4.05
C TRP A 111 5.55 -5.46 -5.43
N PHE A 112 6.21 -4.35 -5.64
CA PHE A 112 6.88 -3.97 -6.87
C PHE A 112 8.37 -3.94 -6.60
N SER A 113 9.20 -4.53 -7.46
CA SER A 113 10.66 -4.49 -7.30
C SER A 113 11.37 -4.01 -8.57
N THR A 114 12.59 -3.56 -8.42
CA THR A 114 13.46 -3.16 -9.54
C THR A 114 13.85 -4.33 -10.44
N THR A 115 13.62 -5.57 -10.00
CA THR A 115 13.71 -6.76 -10.86
C THR A 115 12.62 -6.82 -11.91
N GLY A 116 11.60 -5.97 -11.81
CA GLY A 116 10.42 -5.96 -12.67
C GLY A 116 9.33 -6.95 -12.22
N PHE A 117 9.52 -7.67 -11.12
CA PHE A 117 8.49 -8.54 -10.57
C PHE A 117 7.43 -7.70 -9.84
N ILE A 118 6.17 -8.06 -10.07
CA ILE A 118 5.02 -7.56 -9.32
C ILE A 118 4.39 -8.77 -8.64
N THR A 119 4.39 -8.78 -7.30
CA THR A 119 3.85 -9.90 -6.53
C THR A 119 2.65 -9.44 -5.72
N LEU A 120 1.55 -10.17 -5.79
CA LEU A 120 0.41 -10.00 -4.91
C LEU A 120 0.49 -11.01 -3.79
N TYR A 121 0.63 -10.51 -2.57
CA TYR A 121 0.64 -11.34 -1.37
C TYR A 121 -0.67 -11.19 -0.59
N ARG A 122 -1.16 -12.30 -0.06
CA ARG A 122 -2.10 -12.30 1.06
C ARG A 122 -1.32 -12.25 2.37
N LEU A 123 -1.66 -11.29 3.22
CA LEU A 123 -1.07 -11.15 4.54
C LEU A 123 -1.95 -11.83 5.59
N SER A 124 -1.34 -12.62 6.45
CA SER A 124 -1.97 -13.20 7.64
C SER A 124 -1.14 -12.87 8.88
N VAL A 125 -1.81 -12.48 9.96
CA VAL A 125 -1.18 -12.19 11.25
C VAL A 125 -1.58 -13.30 12.24
N ASN A 126 -0.60 -13.87 12.91
CA ASN A 126 -0.80 -14.87 13.96
C ASN A 126 0.11 -14.55 15.15
N GLY A 127 -0.42 -13.77 16.09
CA GLY A 127 0.36 -13.27 17.22
C GLY A 127 1.57 -12.43 16.73
N PRO A 128 2.80 -12.80 17.12
CA PRO A 128 4.01 -12.08 16.72
C PRO A 128 4.49 -12.39 15.30
N GLU A 129 3.78 -13.24 14.58
CA GLU A 129 4.17 -13.72 13.25
C GLU A 129 3.26 -13.16 12.17
N ILE A 130 3.86 -12.69 11.09
CA ILE A 130 3.19 -12.29 9.86
C ILE A 130 3.67 -13.22 8.75
N SER A 131 2.73 -13.75 7.98
CA SER A 131 3.04 -14.47 6.75
C SER A 131 2.45 -13.74 5.55
N LEU A 132 3.25 -13.58 4.52
CA LEU A 132 2.90 -13.00 3.22
C LEU A 132 3.04 -14.13 2.20
N ASN A 133 1.93 -14.70 1.79
CA ASN A 133 1.89 -15.79 0.81
C ASN A 133 1.45 -15.25 -0.54
N GLN A 134 2.20 -15.56 -1.59
CA GLN A 134 1.86 -15.14 -2.94
C GLN A 134 0.55 -15.77 -3.40
N GLU A 135 -0.36 -14.93 -3.92
CA GLU A 135 -1.61 -15.35 -4.58
C GLU A 135 -1.59 -15.09 -6.09
N GLY A 136 -0.69 -14.22 -6.54
CA GLY A 136 -0.56 -13.85 -7.95
C GLY A 136 0.62 -12.94 -8.19
N GLY A 137 0.72 -12.44 -9.41
CA GLY A 137 1.75 -11.47 -9.80
C GLY A 137 2.00 -11.47 -11.28
N ASP A 138 2.73 -10.42 -11.71
CA ASP A 138 3.16 -10.24 -13.09
C ASP A 138 4.68 -10.35 -13.17
N ASN A 139 5.17 -10.94 -14.24
CA ASN A 139 6.58 -11.09 -14.58
C ASN A 139 7.45 -12.04 -13.73
N PRO A 140 7.05 -12.62 -12.59
CA PRO A 140 7.89 -13.64 -12.00
C PRO A 140 8.08 -14.82 -12.97
N PRO A 141 9.18 -15.59 -12.86
CA PRO A 141 9.37 -16.76 -13.69
C PRO A 141 8.19 -17.73 -13.56
N PRO A 142 7.73 -18.35 -14.64
CA PRO A 142 6.57 -19.23 -14.63
C PRO A 142 6.68 -20.34 -13.58
N GLY A 143 5.65 -20.46 -12.73
CA GLY A 143 5.58 -21.47 -11.69
C GLY A 143 6.44 -21.22 -10.45
N TRP A 144 7.14 -20.10 -10.38
CA TRP A 144 7.83 -19.68 -9.17
C TRP A 144 6.85 -19.10 -8.16
N LEU A 145 7.05 -19.44 -6.88
CA LEU A 145 6.27 -18.91 -5.75
C LEU A 145 7.20 -18.20 -4.78
N PHE A 146 6.68 -17.13 -4.19
CA PHE A 146 7.37 -16.32 -3.19
C PHE A 146 6.57 -16.30 -1.91
N ARG A 147 7.28 -16.29 -0.77
CA ARG A 147 6.70 -16.14 0.55
C ARG A 147 7.63 -15.31 1.42
N ARG A 148 7.06 -14.47 2.27
CA ARG A 148 7.81 -13.71 3.28
C ARG A 148 7.24 -14.07 4.66
N LEU A 149 8.11 -14.39 5.58
CA LEU A 149 7.78 -14.69 6.97
C LEU A 149 8.44 -13.65 7.84
N ILE A 150 7.65 -12.94 8.64
CA ILE A 150 8.14 -11.89 9.52
C ILE A 150 7.81 -12.29 10.95
N ARG A 151 8.79 -12.27 11.84
CA ARG A 151 8.63 -12.54 13.26
C ARG A 151 9.15 -11.37 14.06
N HIS A 152 8.35 -10.89 15.00
CA HIS A 152 8.60 -9.75 15.86
C HIS A 152 8.84 -10.22 17.30
N PRO A 153 10.11 -10.54 17.69
CA PRO A 153 10.43 -11.05 19.02
C PRO A 153 10.37 -9.97 20.11
N ASP A 154 10.64 -8.72 19.75
CA ASP A 154 10.62 -7.57 20.66
C ASP A 154 10.35 -6.25 19.90
N PRO A 155 9.95 -5.14 20.58
CA PRO A 155 9.58 -3.87 19.93
C PRO A 155 10.69 -3.20 19.11
N SER A 156 11.95 -3.58 19.33
CA SER A 156 13.11 -2.96 18.67
C SER A 156 13.68 -3.77 17.51
N GLN A 157 13.18 -5.00 17.31
CA GLN A 157 13.75 -5.91 16.33
C GLN A 157 12.67 -6.77 15.67
N PHE A 158 12.86 -7.07 14.38
CA PHE A 158 12.14 -8.15 13.72
C PHE A 158 13.08 -8.98 12.82
N ILE A 159 12.64 -10.19 12.52
CA ILE A 159 13.34 -11.12 11.64
C ILE A 159 12.43 -11.36 10.45
N GLU A 160 12.95 -11.13 9.26
CA GLU A 160 12.27 -11.45 8.02
C GLU A 160 13.01 -12.60 7.30
N THR A 161 12.27 -13.58 6.82
CA THR A 161 12.78 -14.63 5.95
C THR A 161 12.03 -14.59 4.62
N VAL A 162 12.76 -14.32 3.56
CA VAL A 162 12.24 -14.41 2.19
C VAL A 162 12.49 -15.80 1.65
N GLN A 163 11.42 -16.44 1.23
CA GLN A 163 11.44 -17.81 0.72
C GLN A 163 11.01 -17.86 -0.74
N VAL A 164 11.64 -18.73 -1.49
CA VAL A 164 11.40 -18.93 -2.91
C VAL A 164 11.18 -20.40 -3.20
N ALA A 165 10.20 -20.72 -4.03
CA ALA A 165 10.00 -22.05 -4.56
C ALA A 165 10.01 -21.98 -6.10
N PRO A 166 11.08 -22.42 -6.78
CA PRO A 166 11.04 -22.59 -8.22
C PRO A 166 9.97 -23.60 -8.64
N ALA A 167 9.56 -23.58 -9.90
CA ALA A 167 8.52 -24.44 -10.43
C ALA A 167 8.73 -25.91 -10.01
N ASN A 168 7.70 -26.51 -9.40
CA ASN A 168 7.72 -27.90 -8.92
C ASN A 168 8.79 -28.20 -7.84
N ARG A 169 9.27 -27.21 -7.11
CA ARG A 169 10.21 -27.35 -6.00
C ARG A 169 9.58 -26.89 -4.70
N GLN A 170 10.17 -27.31 -3.58
CA GLN A 170 9.80 -26.82 -2.26
C GLN A 170 10.38 -25.45 -2.01
N PHE A 171 9.77 -24.71 -1.06
CA PHE A 171 10.32 -23.45 -0.57
C PHE A 171 11.69 -23.67 0.08
N PHE A 172 12.59 -22.76 -0.20
CA PHE A 172 13.86 -22.63 0.53
C PHE A 172 14.07 -21.17 0.94
N ASP A 173 14.84 -20.95 1.98
CA ASP A 173 15.19 -19.61 2.45
C ASP A 173 16.15 -18.97 1.45
N TYR A 174 15.67 -17.94 0.73
CA TYR A 174 16.52 -17.17 -0.17
C TYR A 174 17.46 -16.28 0.63
N TYR A 175 16.93 -15.55 1.60
CA TYR A 175 17.70 -14.87 2.64
C TYR A 175 16.87 -14.72 3.91
N THR A 176 17.58 -14.49 5.02
CA THR A 176 16.99 -14.04 6.29
C THR A 176 17.63 -12.72 6.67
N ALA A 177 16.84 -11.76 7.13
CA ALA A 177 17.32 -10.48 7.63
C ALA A 177 16.90 -10.30 9.09
N THR A 178 17.81 -9.82 9.91
CA THR A 178 17.49 -9.33 11.25
C THR A 178 17.56 -7.82 11.23
N LEU A 179 16.41 -7.17 11.41
CA LEU A 179 16.28 -5.73 11.32
C LEU A 179 16.08 -5.12 12.70
N THR A 180 16.77 -4.02 12.94
CA THR A 180 16.68 -3.23 14.17
C THR A 180 16.10 -1.87 13.85
N ARG A 181 15.27 -1.34 14.75
CA ARG A 181 14.63 -0.04 14.58
C ARG A 181 15.65 1.09 14.61
N VAL A 182 15.60 1.96 13.60
CA VAL A 182 16.37 3.20 13.58
C VAL A 182 15.67 4.22 14.50
N LEU A 183 16.34 4.58 15.57
CA LEU A 183 15.81 5.62 16.49
C LEU A 183 16.16 6.99 15.94
N PRO A 184 15.23 7.97 16.01
CA PRO A 184 15.55 9.34 15.64
C PRO A 184 16.72 9.85 16.50
N PRO A 185 17.59 10.70 15.94
CA PRO A 185 18.70 11.27 16.70
C PRO A 185 18.14 12.00 17.93
N LYS A 186 18.74 11.72 19.11
CA LYS A 186 18.38 12.44 20.32
C LYS A 186 18.66 13.92 20.10
N VAL A 187 17.60 14.74 20.04
CA VAL A 187 17.76 16.18 20.07
C VAL A 187 18.39 16.54 21.40
N SER A 188 19.67 16.88 21.37
CA SER A 188 20.33 17.45 22.56
C SER A 188 19.70 18.81 22.83
N THR A 189 18.83 18.88 23.82
CA THR A 189 18.41 20.15 24.40
C THR A 189 19.62 20.71 25.14
N ALA A 190 20.46 21.45 24.41
CA ALA A 190 21.44 22.31 25.04
C ALA A 190 20.67 23.28 25.94
N SER A 191 20.82 23.11 27.27
CA SER A 191 20.27 24.04 28.24
C SER A 191 20.87 25.42 27.93
N PRO A 192 20.06 26.47 27.79
CA PRO A 192 20.62 27.81 27.70
C PRO A 192 21.31 28.11 29.00
N GLY A 193 22.65 28.18 28.97
CA GLY A 193 23.46 28.61 30.11
C GLY A 193 23.05 30.04 30.52
N HIS A 194 22.72 30.19 31.78
CA HIS A 194 22.52 31.46 32.47
C HIS A 194 23.86 32.18 32.63
#